data_8223ea1ce85171d8c482bc9481a99222
#
_entry.id   8223ea1ce85171d8c482bc9481a99222
#
_cell.length_a   1.000
_cell.length_b   1.000
_cell.length_c   1.000
_cell.angle_alpha   90.00
_cell.angle_beta   90.00
_cell.angle_gamma   90.00
#
_symmetry.space_group_name_H-M   'P 1'
#
loop_
_entity.id
_entity.type
_entity.pdbx_description
1 polymer ?
#
loop_
_entity_poly.entity_id
_entity_poly.type
_entity_poly.pdbx_seq_one_letter_code
_entity_poly.pdbx_strand_id
1 'polypeptide(L)'
;MLNKILAFSVLSLALLLQPARAETQQNDRELDSFMQALPTLNQQQKIQILDEVVRQFNERFAQLPETDIDSLQSMRLSHDFPEKEQITYTVQFQPALRPWLDRNRKRVVQSMETDIEQNISCSPGKIVEVINRLGVRQIHILFRLENETVWEQVRDLPVCR
;
A
#
# COMPACT_ATOMS: atom_id res chain seq x y z
N MET A 1 8.12 -15.44 12.85
CA MET A 1 7.16 -15.55 11.74
C MET A 1 6.36 -14.23 11.58
N LEU A 2 5.71 -13.72 12.64
CA LEU A 2 4.87 -12.52 12.56
C LEU A 2 5.62 -11.30 12.00
N ASN A 3 6.83 -11.01 12.47
CA ASN A 3 7.64 -9.88 11.98
C ASN A 3 7.99 -9.96 10.49
N LYS A 4 8.08 -11.18 9.91
CA LYS A 4 8.31 -11.35 8.47
C LYS A 4 7.06 -11.07 7.65
N ILE A 5 5.88 -11.48 8.13
CA ILE A 5 4.60 -11.25 7.43
C ILE A 5 4.29 -9.75 7.38
N LEU A 6 4.48 -9.05 8.50
CA LEU A 6 4.16 -7.63 8.63
C LEU A 6 5.19 -6.73 7.94
N ALA A 7 6.48 -7.05 8.06
CA ALA A 7 7.54 -6.34 7.32
C ALA A 7 7.34 -6.43 5.80
N PHE A 8 6.81 -7.55 5.30
CA PHE A 8 6.57 -7.75 3.88
C PHE A 8 5.40 -6.93 3.35
N SER A 9 4.31 -6.81 4.13
CA SER A 9 3.10 -6.07 3.71
C SER A 9 3.37 -4.59 3.45
N VAL A 10 4.29 -4.01 4.20
CA VAL A 10 4.58 -2.57 4.12
C VAL A 10 5.82 -2.28 3.29
N LEU A 11 6.80 -3.21 3.28
CA LEU A 11 7.98 -3.10 2.43
C LEU A 11 7.61 -3.15 0.94
N SER A 12 6.56 -3.87 0.57
CA SER A 12 6.07 -3.97 -0.81
C SER A 12 5.59 -2.62 -1.35
N LEU A 13 4.99 -1.78 -0.49
CA LEU A 13 4.58 -0.43 -0.88
C LEU A 13 5.79 0.49 -1.15
N ALA A 14 6.89 0.29 -0.42
CA ALA A 14 8.12 1.08 -0.59
C ALA A 14 8.98 0.63 -1.79
N LEU A 15 8.84 -0.63 -2.21
CA LEU A 15 9.62 -1.20 -3.33
C LEU A 15 9.10 -0.79 -4.71
N LEU A 16 7.89 -0.26 -4.81
CA LEU A 16 7.29 0.18 -6.08
C LEU A 16 8.03 1.37 -6.71
N LEU A 17 8.83 2.11 -5.92
CA LEU A 17 9.49 3.34 -6.34
C LEU A 17 11.03 3.26 -6.29
N GLN A 18 11.64 2.08 -6.11
CA GLN A 18 13.09 1.98 -6.22
C GLN A 18 13.50 1.80 -7.69
N PRO A 19 14.04 2.83 -8.38
CA PRO A 19 14.73 2.64 -9.63
C PRO A 19 15.99 1.80 -9.40
N ALA A 20 16.30 0.93 -10.35
CA ALA A 20 17.58 0.24 -10.38
C ALA A 20 18.72 1.27 -10.28
N ARG A 21 19.66 1.04 -9.36
CA ARG A 21 20.79 1.91 -9.09
C ARG A 21 21.70 2.02 -10.31
N ALA A 22 21.49 3.03 -11.13
CA ALA A 22 22.50 3.66 -11.99
C ALA A 22 21.85 4.82 -12.78
N GLU A 23 22.25 6.05 -12.53
CA GLU A 23 21.83 7.33 -13.14
C GLU A 23 21.09 8.28 -12.19
N THR A 24 21.77 8.68 -11.11
CA THR A 24 21.10 9.24 -9.92
C THR A 24 20.69 10.71 -10.03
N GLN A 25 21.27 11.55 -10.89
CA GLN A 25 20.96 13.00 -10.87
C GLN A 25 19.91 13.47 -11.89
N GLN A 26 19.79 12.80 -12.99
CA GLN A 26 18.78 13.16 -14.01
C GLN A 26 17.40 12.63 -13.63
N ASN A 27 17.35 11.42 -13.08
CA ASN A 27 16.14 10.79 -12.55
C ASN A 27 15.52 11.56 -11.38
N ASP A 28 16.34 12.13 -10.50
CA ASP A 28 15.84 12.90 -9.35
C ASP A 28 15.12 14.19 -9.80
N ARG A 29 15.65 14.89 -10.81
CA ARG A 29 15.00 16.10 -11.35
C ARG A 29 13.70 15.80 -12.10
N GLU A 30 13.66 14.71 -12.83
CA GLU A 30 12.44 14.26 -13.54
C GLU A 30 11.37 13.83 -12.54
N LEU A 31 11.76 13.11 -11.48
CA LEU A 31 10.87 12.74 -10.38
C LEU A 31 10.32 13.97 -9.66
N ASP A 32 11.16 14.92 -9.32
CA ASP A 32 10.75 16.17 -8.65
C ASP A 32 9.77 16.96 -9.54
N SER A 33 10.05 17.08 -10.83
CA SER A 33 9.15 17.76 -11.77
C SER A 33 7.81 17.04 -11.90
N PHE A 34 7.82 15.72 -11.97
CA PHE A 34 6.62 14.89 -11.96
C PHE A 34 5.81 15.11 -10.68
N MET A 35 6.46 15.03 -9.53
CA MET A 35 5.81 15.20 -8.22
C MET A 35 5.17 16.59 -8.07
N GLN A 36 5.81 17.64 -8.60
CA GLN A 36 5.25 19.01 -8.59
C GLN A 36 4.06 19.15 -9.54
N ALA A 37 4.00 18.39 -10.62
CA ALA A 37 2.89 18.44 -11.56
C ALA A 37 1.63 17.72 -11.06
N LEU A 38 1.76 16.68 -10.21
CA LEU A 38 0.63 15.86 -9.76
C LEU A 38 -0.57 16.65 -9.21
N PRO A 39 -0.41 17.67 -8.35
CA PRO A 39 -1.54 18.43 -7.84
C PRO A 39 -2.29 19.23 -8.91
N THR A 40 -1.60 19.62 -10.01
CA THR A 40 -2.15 20.47 -11.08
C THR A 40 -2.93 19.67 -12.14
N LEU A 41 -2.84 18.35 -12.12
CA LEU A 41 -3.53 17.48 -13.05
C LEU A 41 -5.05 17.59 -12.91
N ASN A 42 -5.77 17.46 -14.02
CA ASN A 42 -7.22 17.34 -13.96
C ASN A 42 -7.64 15.97 -13.38
N GLN A 43 -8.91 15.86 -12.99
CA GLN A 43 -9.43 14.67 -12.32
C GLN A 43 -9.25 13.39 -13.13
N GLN A 44 -9.48 13.43 -14.43
CA GLN A 44 -9.34 12.27 -15.31
C GLN A 44 -7.88 11.78 -15.39
N GLN A 45 -6.93 12.70 -15.46
CA GLN A 45 -5.50 12.38 -15.44
C GLN A 45 -5.08 11.76 -14.10
N LYS A 46 -5.60 12.26 -12.98
CA LYS A 46 -5.35 11.70 -11.66
C LYS A 46 -5.88 10.28 -11.53
N ILE A 47 -7.08 10.01 -12.04
CA ILE A 47 -7.65 8.66 -12.09
C ILE A 47 -6.77 7.72 -12.90
N GLN A 48 -6.34 8.13 -14.10
CA GLN A 48 -5.46 7.31 -14.94
C GLN A 48 -4.15 6.93 -14.26
N ILE A 49 -3.54 7.87 -13.53
CA ILE A 49 -2.31 7.59 -12.76
C ILE A 49 -2.60 6.64 -11.60
N LEU A 50 -3.70 6.83 -10.88
CA LEU A 50 -4.09 5.92 -9.79
C LEU A 50 -4.39 4.51 -10.30
N ASP A 51 -5.10 4.38 -11.43
CA ASP A 51 -5.34 3.09 -12.08
C ASP A 51 -4.02 2.38 -12.42
N GLU A 52 -3.06 3.13 -12.96
CA GLU A 52 -1.75 2.58 -13.30
C GLU A 52 -0.96 2.16 -12.04
N VAL A 53 -0.97 2.97 -10.99
CA VAL A 53 -0.35 2.62 -9.68
C VAL A 53 -0.97 1.34 -9.12
N VAL A 54 -2.30 1.25 -9.14
CA VAL A 54 -3.03 0.07 -8.67
C VAL A 54 -2.71 -1.15 -9.52
N ARG A 55 -2.68 -1.01 -10.84
CA ARG A 55 -2.34 -2.09 -11.77
C ARG A 55 -0.94 -2.62 -11.50
N GLN A 56 0.06 -1.72 -11.44
CA GLN A 56 1.46 -2.10 -11.21
C GLN A 56 1.65 -2.78 -9.85
N PHE A 57 1.00 -2.26 -8.82
CA PHE A 57 1.02 -2.88 -7.49
C PHE A 57 0.50 -4.31 -7.56
N ASN A 58 -0.70 -4.49 -8.12
CA ASN A 58 -1.35 -5.80 -8.16
C ASN A 58 -0.58 -6.80 -9.01
N GLU A 59 -0.03 -6.38 -10.16
CA GLU A 59 0.82 -7.23 -11.02
C GLU A 59 2.12 -7.64 -10.34
N ARG A 60 2.79 -6.70 -9.68
CA ARG A 60 4.04 -6.98 -8.98
C ARG A 60 3.82 -7.94 -7.82
N PHE A 61 2.70 -7.81 -7.14
CA PHE A 61 2.36 -8.70 -6.04
C PHE A 61 2.02 -10.12 -6.52
N ALA A 62 1.35 -10.24 -7.68
CA ALA A 62 1.06 -11.53 -8.30
C ALA A 62 2.32 -12.29 -8.78
N GLN A 63 3.46 -11.60 -8.92
CA GLN A 63 4.74 -12.17 -9.36
C GLN A 63 5.67 -12.56 -8.20
N LEU A 64 5.29 -12.31 -6.94
CA LEU A 64 6.12 -12.70 -5.80
C LEU A 64 6.13 -14.22 -5.65
N PRO A 65 7.31 -14.83 -5.38
CA PRO A 65 7.41 -16.27 -5.20
C PRO A 65 6.57 -16.74 -4.01
N GLU A 66 5.88 -17.86 -4.15
CA GLU A 66 5.06 -18.45 -3.07
C GLU A 66 5.85 -18.68 -1.78
N THR A 67 7.15 -18.93 -1.89
CA THR A 67 8.06 -19.21 -0.76
C THR A 67 8.22 -18.04 0.20
N ASP A 68 7.97 -16.81 -0.25
CA ASP A 68 8.11 -15.61 0.60
C ASP A 68 6.82 -15.27 1.35
N ILE A 69 5.70 -15.95 1.05
CA ILE A 69 4.36 -15.57 1.50
C ILE A 69 3.53 -16.77 1.98
N ASP A 70 4.13 -17.75 2.65
CA ASP A 70 3.45 -18.97 3.12
C ASP A 70 2.14 -18.72 3.91
N SER A 71 1.90 -17.50 4.37
CA SER A 71 0.76 -17.13 5.20
C SER A 71 -0.27 -16.25 4.49
N LEU A 72 0.07 -15.72 3.31
CA LEU A 72 -0.80 -14.85 2.53
C LEU A 72 -1.35 -15.58 1.31
N GLN A 73 -2.63 -15.37 1.04
CA GLN A 73 -3.27 -15.84 -0.18
C GLN A 73 -3.18 -14.78 -1.29
N SER A 74 -3.43 -13.53 -0.95
CA SER A 74 -3.30 -12.42 -1.89
C SER A 74 -3.17 -11.07 -1.16
N MET A 75 -2.61 -10.10 -1.87
CA MET A 75 -2.67 -8.69 -1.51
C MET A 75 -3.17 -7.91 -2.72
N ARG A 76 -4.03 -6.93 -2.48
CA ARG A 76 -4.65 -6.17 -3.54
C ARG A 76 -4.82 -4.71 -3.15
N LEU A 77 -4.54 -3.83 -4.08
CA LEU A 77 -4.84 -2.41 -4.01
C LEU A 77 -6.03 -2.11 -4.93
N SER A 78 -6.89 -1.19 -4.51
CA SER A 78 -7.96 -0.60 -5.32
C SER A 78 -8.17 0.84 -4.88
N HIS A 79 -8.95 1.64 -5.63
CA HIS A 79 -9.34 2.98 -5.21
C HIS A 79 -10.80 3.27 -5.53
N ASP A 80 -11.37 4.16 -4.74
CA ASP A 80 -12.71 4.73 -4.91
C ASP A 80 -12.60 6.24 -5.24
N PHE A 81 -11.47 6.66 -5.79
CA PHE A 81 -11.25 8.05 -6.20
C PHE A 81 -11.98 8.32 -7.53
N PRO A 82 -12.66 9.45 -7.70
CA PRO A 82 -12.68 10.62 -6.80
C PRO A 82 -13.80 10.60 -5.74
N GLU A 83 -14.71 9.63 -5.75
CA GLU A 83 -15.94 9.65 -4.96
C GLU A 83 -15.66 9.69 -3.46
N LYS A 84 -14.63 8.97 -2.99
CA LYS A 84 -14.26 8.88 -1.57
C LYS A 84 -12.88 9.41 -1.24
N GLU A 85 -12.10 9.84 -2.25
CA GLU A 85 -10.69 10.21 -2.07
C GLU A 85 -9.88 9.14 -1.30
N GLN A 86 -10.19 7.88 -1.53
CA GLN A 86 -9.73 6.74 -0.76
C GLN A 86 -9.07 5.68 -1.64
N ILE A 87 -8.01 5.07 -1.12
CA ILE A 87 -7.50 3.79 -1.62
C ILE A 87 -7.80 2.69 -0.61
N THR A 88 -8.03 1.48 -1.11
CA THR A 88 -8.28 0.30 -0.29
C THR A 88 -7.17 -0.71 -0.48
N TYR A 89 -6.53 -1.09 0.61
CA TYR A 89 -5.50 -2.12 0.68
C TYR A 89 -6.06 -3.37 1.35
N THR A 90 -6.22 -4.44 0.57
CA THR A 90 -6.78 -5.70 1.05
C THR A 90 -5.69 -6.75 1.15
N VAL A 91 -5.57 -7.37 2.31
CA VAL A 91 -4.72 -8.53 2.56
C VAL A 91 -5.60 -9.74 2.85
N GLN A 92 -5.45 -10.78 2.05
CA GLN A 92 -6.15 -12.05 2.22
C GLN A 92 -5.20 -13.07 2.81
N PHE A 93 -5.54 -13.61 3.97
CA PHE A 93 -4.78 -14.70 4.61
C PHE A 93 -5.23 -16.07 4.11
N GLN A 94 -4.32 -17.03 4.15
CA GLN A 94 -4.66 -18.40 3.88
C GLN A 94 -5.57 -18.99 4.98
N PRO A 95 -6.58 -19.81 4.61
CA PRO A 95 -7.50 -20.42 5.58
C PRO A 95 -6.81 -21.23 6.70
N ALA A 96 -5.67 -21.83 6.39
CA ALA A 96 -4.86 -22.60 7.34
C ALA A 96 -4.37 -21.78 8.55
N LEU A 97 -4.36 -20.42 8.44
CA LEU A 97 -3.97 -19.55 9.54
C LEU A 97 -5.07 -19.30 10.57
N ARG A 98 -6.31 -19.71 10.33
CA ARG A 98 -7.43 -19.47 11.25
C ARG A 98 -7.13 -19.84 12.70
N PRO A 99 -6.67 -21.07 13.04
CA PRO A 99 -6.43 -21.42 14.44
C PRO A 99 -5.34 -20.59 15.14
N TRP A 100 -4.42 -20.07 14.35
CA TRP A 100 -3.35 -19.20 14.86
C TRP A 100 -3.84 -17.76 15.03
N LEU A 101 -4.60 -17.22 14.08
CA LEU A 101 -5.19 -15.89 14.14
C LEU A 101 -6.16 -15.78 15.32
N ASP A 102 -7.03 -16.75 15.54
CA ASP A 102 -7.98 -16.77 16.65
C ASP A 102 -7.28 -16.67 18.01
N ARG A 103 -6.15 -17.36 18.16
CA ARG A 103 -5.36 -17.33 19.41
C ARG A 103 -4.53 -16.06 19.58
N ASN A 104 -4.16 -15.38 18.49
CA ASN A 104 -3.22 -14.27 18.50
C ASN A 104 -3.84 -12.94 18.01
N ARG A 105 -5.16 -12.87 17.83
CA ARG A 105 -5.87 -11.74 17.20
C ARG A 105 -5.44 -10.38 17.76
N LYS A 106 -5.47 -10.21 19.08
CA LYS A 106 -5.09 -8.96 19.73
C LYS A 106 -3.64 -8.54 19.41
N ARG A 107 -2.72 -9.48 19.45
CA ARG A 107 -1.30 -9.22 19.16
C ARG A 107 -1.08 -8.88 17.69
N VAL A 108 -1.80 -9.56 16.79
CA VAL A 108 -1.74 -9.31 15.34
C VAL A 108 -2.24 -7.91 15.05
N VAL A 109 -3.41 -7.53 15.56
CA VAL A 109 -3.98 -6.19 15.38
C VAL A 109 -3.01 -5.12 15.90
N GLN A 110 -2.50 -5.26 17.10
CA GLN A 110 -1.58 -4.28 17.69
C GLN A 110 -0.28 -4.12 16.87
N SER A 111 0.27 -5.22 16.36
CA SER A 111 1.44 -5.18 15.51
C SER A 111 1.14 -4.48 14.17
N MET A 112 -0.01 -4.76 13.57
CA MET A 112 -0.47 -4.13 12.33
C MET A 112 -0.66 -2.62 12.49
N GLU A 113 -1.30 -2.19 13.56
CA GLU A 113 -1.48 -0.76 13.87
C GLU A 113 -0.13 -0.04 13.98
N THR A 114 0.82 -0.63 14.70
CA THR A 114 2.17 -0.06 14.85
C THR A 114 2.90 0.03 13.50
N ASP A 115 2.83 -1.01 12.69
CA ASP A 115 3.50 -1.02 11.38
C ASP A 115 2.87 -0.01 10.42
N ILE A 116 1.56 0.15 10.44
CA ILE A 116 0.84 1.15 9.65
C ILE A 116 1.28 2.56 10.07
N GLU A 117 1.31 2.86 11.36
CA GLU A 117 1.74 4.16 11.88
C GLU A 117 3.17 4.52 11.47
N GLN A 118 4.07 3.53 11.46
CA GLN A 118 5.46 3.74 11.05
C GLN A 118 5.63 3.97 9.55
N ASN A 119 4.73 3.45 8.73
CA ASN A 119 4.90 3.40 7.28
C ASN A 119 3.99 4.35 6.50
N ILE A 120 2.90 4.84 7.10
CA ILE A 120 2.11 5.93 6.56
C ILE A 120 2.82 7.26 6.89
N SER A 121 3.85 7.58 6.12
CA SER A 121 4.61 8.83 6.28
C SER A 121 4.90 9.47 4.93
N CYS A 122 4.90 10.80 4.91
CA CYS A 122 5.34 11.59 3.75
C CYS A 122 6.89 11.55 3.66
N SER A 123 7.43 10.47 3.14
CA SER A 123 8.85 10.42 2.80
C SER A 123 9.03 10.58 1.30
N PRO A 124 10.03 11.35 0.84
CA PRO A 124 10.29 11.56 -0.58
C PRO A 124 10.37 10.24 -1.35
N GLY A 125 9.66 10.18 -2.48
CA GLY A 125 9.64 9.00 -3.34
C GLY A 125 8.80 7.82 -2.83
N LYS A 126 8.08 7.96 -1.71
CA LYS A 126 7.14 6.92 -1.26
C LYS A 126 5.79 7.04 -1.96
N ILE A 127 5.14 5.90 -2.16
CA ILE A 127 3.80 5.83 -2.76
C ILE A 127 2.78 6.72 -2.04
N VAL A 128 2.89 6.84 -0.71
CA VAL A 128 2.02 7.70 0.11
C VAL A 128 2.10 9.16 -0.34
N GLU A 129 3.29 9.66 -0.68
CA GLU A 129 3.44 11.00 -1.21
C GLU A 129 2.76 11.16 -2.58
N VAL A 130 2.96 10.21 -3.49
CA VAL A 130 2.36 10.22 -4.84
C VAL A 130 0.84 10.25 -4.75
N ILE A 131 0.24 9.28 -4.04
CA ILE A 131 -1.22 9.19 -3.93
C ILE A 131 -1.83 10.39 -3.21
N ASN A 132 -1.14 10.95 -2.21
CA ASN A 132 -1.59 12.14 -1.50
C ASN A 132 -1.59 13.37 -2.41
N ARG A 133 -0.56 13.55 -3.25
CA ARG A 133 -0.50 14.64 -4.25
C ARG A 133 -1.54 14.49 -5.35
N LEU A 134 -1.99 13.26 -5.64
CA LEU A 134 -3.11 13.00 -6.54
C LEU A 134 -4.48 13.35 -5.92
N GLY A 135 -4.54 13.59 -4.61
CA GLY A 135 -5.76 13.97 -3.91
C GLY A 135 -6.38 12.87 -3.07
N VAL A 136 -5.72 11.71 -2.95
CA VAL A 136 -6.16 10.67 -2.00
C VAL A 136 -5.89 11.16 -0.58
N ARG A 137 -6.90 11.06 0.28
CA ARG A 137 -6.87 11.54 1.67
C ARG A 137 -6.91 10.42 2.68
N GLN A 138 -7.42 9.26 2.28
CA GLN A 138 -7.64 8.14 3.19
C GLN A 138 -7.09 6.84 2.62
N ILE A 139 -6.63 5.99 3.52
CA ILE A 139 -6.35 4.59 3.24
C ILE A 139 -7.30 3.70 4.05
N HIS A 140 -8.00 2.83 3.38
CA HIS A 140 -8.82 1.78 3.96
C HIS A 140 -8.04 0.46 3.94
N ILE A 141 -7.82 -0.14 5.08
CA ILE A 141 -7.02 -1.34 5.23
C ILE A 141 -7.93 -2.47 5.69
N LEU A 142 -7.96 -3.54 4.91
CA LEU A 142 -8.79 -4.73 5.15
C LEU A 142 -7.90 -5.95 5.28
N PHE A 143 -8.00 -6.64 6.40
CA PHE A 143 -7.42 -7.97 6.59
C PHE A 143 -8.53 -9.01 6.60
N ARG A 144 -8.47 -9.94 5.68
CA ARG A 144 -9.51 -10.94 5.45
C ARG A 144 -8.97 -12.35 5.61
N LEU A 145 -9.83 -13.22 6.10
CA LEU A 145 -9.62 -14.65 6.14
C LEU A 145 -10.87 -15.31 5.57
N GLU A 146 -10.75 -15.98 4.43
CA GLU A 146 -11.88 -16.46 3.66
C GLU A 146 -12.86 -15.32 3.33
N ASN A 147 -14.11 -15.38 3.79
CA ASN A 147 -15.12 -14.33 3.57
C ASN A 147 -15.29 -13.39 4.79
N GLU A 148 -14.46 -13.56 5.82
CA GLU A 148 -14.56 -12.77 7.06
C GLU A 148 -13.53 -11.65 7.07
N THR A 149 -13.94 -10.45 7.49
CA THR A 149 -13.04 -9.36 7.82
C THR A 149 -12.50 -9.59 9.24
N VAL A 150 -11.23 -9.95 9.33
CA VAL A 150 -10.55 -10.18 10.61
C VAL A 150 -10.23 -8.86 11.30
N TRP A 151 -9.85 -7.85 10.49
CA TRP A 151 -9.54 -6.51 10.96
C TRP A 151 -9.74 -5.51 9.83
N GLU A 152 -10.20 -4.32 10.21
CA GLU A 152 -10.50 -3.23 9.29
C GLU A 152 -10.16 -1.90 9.94
N GLN A 153 -9.56 -1.00 9.20
CA GLN A 153 -9.29 0.36 9.65
C GLN A 153 -9.26 1.34 8.48
N VAL A 154 -9.86 2.51 8.68
CA VAL A 154 -9.68 3.67 7.82
C VAL A 154 -8.78 4.65 8.54
N ARG A 155 -7.75 5.15 7.84
CA ARG A 155 -6.79 6.15 8.33
C ARG A 155 -6.72 7.32 7.37
N ASP A 156 -6.65 8.51 7.93
CA ASP A 156 -6.29 9.69 7.15
C ASP A 156 -4.81 9.63 6.78
N LEU A 157 -4.51 9.98 5.53
CA LEU A 157 -3.13 10.14 5.08
C LEU A 157 -2.59 11.49 5.52
N PRO A 158 -1.31 11.58 5.91
CA PRO A 158 -0.68 12.84 6.23
C PRO A 158 -0.67 13.75 4.99
N VAL A 159 -0.85 15.05 5.19
CA VAL A 159 -0.74 16.02 4.08
C VAL A 159 0.72 16.23 3.73
N CYS A 160 1.14 15.68 2.58
CA CYS A 160 2.49 15.85 2.05
C CYS A 160 2.62 17.24 1.39
N ARG A 161 3.50 18.09 1.90
CA ARG A 161 3.77 19.46 1.39
C ARG A 161 5.01 19.48 0.52
#